data_029e12bbda124a63f9aaf18938ed5203
#
_entry.id   029e12bbda124a63f9aaf18938ed5203
#
_cell.length_a   1.000
_cell.length_b   1.000
_cell.length_c   1.000
_cell.angle_alpha   90.00
_cell.angle_beta   90.00
_cell.angle_gamma   90.00
#
_symmetry.space_group_name_H-M   'P 1'
#
loop_
_entity.id
_entity.type
_entity.pdbx_description
1 polymer ?
#
loop_
_entity_poly.entity_id
_entity_poly.type
_entity_poly.pdbx_seq_one_letter_code
_entity_poly.pdbx_strand_id
1 'polypeptide(L)'
;MEFIDFLREMLGITEDFAITKIEKDESEKIIHIHLKYLLRDYKGKKIYDYAPQREWQHLNWFDYRCYLVCSLPRYVSEDGKPKTIDINFAPKSKGYTHLFASKVIEALQKIKVQSTVADIMNTTPYIVRSIMEAAVEKALSQRGEVNGLEHISLDEKAYTKGHKYATILIDSDKDYVVEMTEGRKEKNIKALFFSLNSKEKQPLIKRVNMDMWKPYMNVINEIAPQAMIVHDKFHLFKKLSEAIDKTRRKEVKENEQLKNQKYTVLKNQENRTEQQQKNFEQMLKDNLLTAKAWQIRENFKYLFQINEEVEMHYNLWKENAISQSINAVNEVIKTFDNHLKGIFNAITTQTSSAKHENMNGRIQSVIAKARGFLNFDRFRINILFYFGKLNFEPLKF
;
A
#
# COMPACT_ATOMS: atom_id res chain seq x y z
N MET A 1 -0.60 32.45 35.61
CA MET A 1 0.41 31.60 34.95
C MET A 1 1.49 32.54 34.44
N GLU A 2 2.72 32.38 34.90
CA GLU A 2 3.83 33.15 34.35
C GLU A 2 4.11 32.80 32.91
N PHE A 3 4.63 33.72 32.10
CA PHE A 3 4.89 33.50 30.67
C PHE A 3 5.76 32.29 30.41
N ILE A 4 6.76 32.04 31.27
CA ILE A 4 7.68 30.89 31.13
C ILE A 4 6.96 29.57 31.39
N ASP A 5 6.02 29.51 32.33
CA ASP A 5 5.22 28.31 32.61
C ASP A 5 4.29 27.98 31.42
N PHE A 6 3.62 29.00 30.89
CA PHE A 6 2.82 28.88 29.69
C PHE A 6 3.65 28.36 28.52
N LEU A 7 4.82 28.92 28.32
CA LEU A 7 5.72 28.51 27.23
C LEU A 7 6.17 27.06 27.39
N ARG A 8 6.52 26.64 28.61
CA ARG A 8 6.92 25.25 28.91
C ARG A 8 5.79 24.26 28.60
N GLU A 9 4.57 24.58 28.98
CA GLU A 9 3.38 23.77 28.66
C GLU A 9 3.16 23.67 27.15
N MET A 10 3.20 24.79 26.43
CA MET A 10 3.05 24.82 24.96
C MET A 10 4.13 24.04 24.22
N LEU A 11 5.33 23.94 24.77
CA LEU A 11 6.43 23.14 24.25
C LEU A 11 6.33 21.64 24.62
N GLY A 12 5.34 21.24 25.44
CA GLY A 12 5.18 19.87 25.92
C GLY A 12 6.32 19.40 26.82
N ILE A 13 6.93 20.30 27.59
CA ILE A 13 8.07 20.05 28.48
C ILE A 13 7.57 19.94 29.92
N THR A 14 8.00 18.90 30.66
CA THR A 14 7.65 18.71 32.07
C THR A 14 8.35 19.72 33.02
N GLU A 15 7.83 19.78 34.24
CA GLU A 15 8.38 20.64 35.31
C GLU A 15 9.82 20.31 35.73
N ASP A 16 10.28 19.10 35.36
CA ASP A 16 11.68 18.67 35.59
C ASP A 16 12.70 19.47 34.80
N PHE A 17 12.24 20.28 33.83
CA PHE A 17 13.10 21.10 32.98
C PHE A 17 12.72 22.58 33.08
N ALA A 18 13.74 23.43 33.18
CA ALA A 18 13.62 24.88 33.03
C ALA A 18 14.11 25.35 31.67
N ILE A 19 13.45 26.36 31.12
CA ILE A 19 13.96 27.14 29.99
C ILE A 19 14.99 28.13 30.54
N THR A 20 16.23 28.04 30.10
CA THR A 20 17.33 28.86 30.61
C THR A 20 17.72 29.99 29.66
N LYS A 21 17.50 29.81 28.36
CA LYS A 21 17.87 30.78 27.33
C LYS A 21 17.05 30.53 26.06
N ILE A 22 16.73 31.60 25.35
CA ILE A 22 16.16 31.55 23.99
C ILE A 22 17.11 32.37 23.09
N GLU A 23 17.63 31.72 22.05
CA GLU A 23 18.50 32.32 21.04
C GLU A 23 17.79 32.36 19.70
N LYS A 24 17.85 33.49 19.03
CA LYS A 24 17.26 33.72 17.71
C LYS A 24 18.37 34.04 16.71
N ASP A 25 18.48 33.23 15.67
CA ASP A 25 19.32 33.53 14.52
C ASP A 25 18.43 34.03 13.37
N GLU A 26 18.57 35.31 13.06
CA GLU A 26 17.80 35.96 11.98
C GLU A 26 18.29 35.52 10.58
N SER A 27 19.56 35.19 10.44
CA SER A 27 20.16 34.84 9.14
C SER A 27 19.75 33.44 8.70
N GLU A 28 19.77 32.49 9.60
CA GLU A 28 19.41 31.10 9.36
C GLU A 28 17.92 30.80 9.60
N LYS A 29 17.17 31.76 10.13
CA LYS A 29 15.76 31.58 10.55
C LYS A 29 15.62 30.43 11.54
N ILE A 30 16.42 30.45 12.61
CA ILE A 30 16.43 29.41 13.64
C ILE A 30 16.18 30.01 15.03
N ILE A 31 15.44 29.30 15.87
CA ILE A 31 15.30 29.56 17.30
C ILE A 31 15.81 28.33 18.06
N HIS A 32 16.76 28.55 18.99
CA HIS A 32 17.18 27.54 19.95
C HIS A 32 16.62 27.88 21.33
N ILE A 33 15.90 26.89 21.94
CA ILE A 33 15.37 26.99 23.30
C ILE A 33 16.19 26.05 24.16
N HIS A 34 17.03 26.63 25.02
CA HIS A 34 17.92 25.89 25.89
C HIS A 34 17.20 25.45 27.14
N LEU A 35 17.29 24.16 27.42
CA LEU A 35 16.68 23.50 28.58
C LEU A 35 17.74 23.05 29.58
N LYS A 36 17.40 23.08 30.86
CA LYS A 36 18.21 22.54 31.94
C LYS A 36 17.34 21.64 32.82
N TYR A 37 17.81 20.43 33.06
CA TYR A 37 17.20 19.52 34.00
C TYR A 37 17.41 20.03 35.44
N LEU A 38 16.35 20.05 36.25
CA LEU A 38 16.33 20.69 37.57
C LEU A 38 16.59 19.75 38.74
N LEU A 39 16.24 18.47 38.60
CA LEU A 39 16.33 17.52 39.68
C LEU A 39 17.76 17.03 39.92
N ARG A 40 18.07 16.67 41.16
CA ARG A 40 19.38 16.12 41.57
C ARG A 40 19.50 14.62 41.40
N ASP A 41 18.39 13.95 41.17
CA ASP A 41 18.32 12.53 40.94
C ASP A 41 17.31 12.20 39.84
N TYR A 42 17.33 10.96 39.39
CA TYR A 42 16.36 10.38 38.47
C TYR A 42 15.88 9.03 38.99
N LYS A 43 14.60 8.91 39.35
CA LYS A 43 14.00 7.70 39.92
C LYS A 43 14.79 7.19 41.15
N GLY A 44 15.20 8.09 42.03
CA GLY A 44 15.96 7.77 43.24
C GLY A 44 17.45 7.45 43.02
N LYS A 45 17.96 7.60 41.79
CA LYS A 45 19.36 7.38 41.44
C LYS A 45 20.04 8.74 41.21
N LYS A 46 21.15 8.97 41.93
CA LYS A 46 21.93 10.20 41.84
C LYS A 46 22.45 10.41 40.42
N ILE A 47 22.40 11.66 39.94
CA ILE A 47 23.01 12.07 38.67
C ILE A 47 24.51 11.86 38.73
N TYR A 48 25.07 11.12 37.76
CA TYR A 48 26.50 10.84 37.63
C TYR A 48 27.22 11.96 36.91
N ASP A 49 26.77 12.29 35.68
CA ASP A 49 27.29 13.36 34.84
C ASP A 49 26.23 13.77 33.78
N TYR A 50 26.65 14.48 32.75
CA TYR A 50 25.78 14.95 31.66
C TYR A 50 26.29 14.45 30.31
N ALA A 51 25.40 14.00 29.46
CA ALA A 51 25.68 13.67 28.07
C ALA A 51 26.03 14.93 27.27
N PRO A 52 26.73 14.81 26.13
CA PRO A 52 26.90 15.91 25.20
C PRO A 52 25.58 16.57 24.83
N GLN A 53 25.63 17.87 24.56
CA GLN A 53 24.49 18.64 24.15
C GLN A 53 23.82 18.02 22.91
N ARG A 54 22.48 17.94 22.93
CA ARG A 54 21.66 17.43 21.84
C ARG A 54 20.59 18.45 21.48
N GLU A 55 20.13 18.33 20.24
CA GLU A 55 19.09 19.16 19.68
C GLU A 55 17.93 18.28 19.19
N TRP A 56 16.72 18.78 19.34
CA TRP A 56 15.49 18.15 18.83
C TRP A 56 14.69 19.19 18.07
N GLN A 57 14.44 18.92 16.78
CA GLN A 57 13.56 19.78 15.99
C GLN A 57 12.15 19.76 16.59
N HIS A 58 11.62 20.94 16.81
CA HIS A 58 10.29 21.18 17.35
C HIS A 58 9.40 21.86 16.32
N LEU A 59 8.14 22.13 16.65
CA LEU A 59 7.24 22.89 15.79
C LEU A 59 7.83 24.26 15.48
N ASN A 60 7.72 24.69 14.23
CA ASN A 60 8.22 26.01 13.83
C ASN A 60 7.50 27.12 14.59
N TRP A 61 8.24 28.14 14.95
CA TRP A 61 7.70 29.39 15.46
C TRP A 61 7.64 30.39 14.30
N PHE A 62 6.42 30.59 13.78
CA PHE A 62 6.20 31.36 12.55
C PHE A 62 7.05 30.78 11.41
N ASP A 63 7.95 31.56 10.83
CA ASP A 63 8.87 31.16 9.76
C ASP A 63 10.24 30.65 10.25
N TYR A 64 10.43 30.57 11.59
CA TYR A 64 11.68 30.07 12.20
C TYR A 64 11.57 28.57 12.50
N ARG A 65 12.59 27.81 12.14
CA ARG A 65 12.81 26.45 12.65
C ARG A 65 13.10 26.52 14.15
N CYS A 66 12.43 25.74 14.96
CA CYS A 66 12.65 25.72 16.39
C CYS A 66 13.33 24.44 16.84
N TYR A 67 14.31 24.56 17.71
CA TYR A 67 15.02 23.43 18.30
C TYR A 67 15.03 23.54 19.81
N LEU A 68 14.73 22.43 20.49
CA LEU A 68 14.98 22.27 21.92
C LEU A 68 16.41 21.75 22.09
N VAL A 69 17.16 22.38 22.99
CA VAL A 69 18.58 22.09 23.19
C VAL A 69 18.84 21.76 24.65
N CYS A 70 19.45 20.61 24.92
CA CYS A 70 19.74 20.18 26.29
C CYS A 70 20.92 19.21 26.38
N SER A 71 21.72 19.34 27.44
CA SER A 71 22.61 18.28 27.90
C SER A 71 21.88 17.44 28.93
N LEU A 72 21.50 16.21 28.55
CA LEU A 72 20.72 15.33 29.41
C LEU A 72 21.58 14.69 30.48
N PRO A 73 21.12 14.63 31.75
CA PRO A 73 21.85 13.93 32.80
C PRO A 73 21.91 12.44 32.58
N ARG A 74 22.97 11.83 33.10
CA ARG A 74 23.18 10.39 33.13
C ARG A 74 23.25 9.90 34.58
N TYR A 75 22.74 8.72 34.83
CA TYR A 75 22.78 8.02 36.10
C TYR A 75 23.42 6.64 35.94
N VAL A 76 23.93 6.06 37.00
CA VAL A 76 24.47 4.69 36.97
C VAL A 76 23.31 3.71 37.15
N SER A 77 23.13 2.84 36.13
CA SER A 77 22.10 1.78 36.17
C SER A 77 22.56 0.57 37.02
N GLU A 78 21.67 -0.39 37.20
CA GLU A 78 21.93 -1.56 38.04
C GLU A 78 23.09 -2.43 37.52
N ASP A 79 23.33 -2.42 36.22
CA ASP A 79 24.45 -3.05 35.54
C ASP A 79 25.80 -2.25 35.64
N GLY A 80 25.82 -1.18 36.45
CA GLY A 80 26.99 -0.32 36.68
C GLY A 80 27.35 0.62 35.53
N LYS A 81 26.54 0.69 34.46
CA LYS A 81 26.81 1.54 33.29
C LYS A 81 26.07 2.87 33.36
N PRO A 82 26.69 3.96 32.89
CA PRO A 82 26.01 5.24 32.75
C PRO A 82 24.88 5.16 31.72
N LYS A 83 23.67 5.52 32.08
CA LYS A 83 22.49 5.64 31.20
C LYS A 83 21.93 7.05 31.23
N THR A 84 21.57 7.58 30.07
CA THR A 84 20.86 8.86 29.96
C THR A 84 19.44 8.70 30.44
N ILE A 85 18.90 9.71 31.13
CA ILE A 85 17.50 9.74 31.55
C ILE A 85 16.57 9.64 30.33
N ASP A 86 15.37 9.10 30.54
CA ASP A 86 14.30 9.18 29.56
C ASP A 86 13.65 10.57 29.64
N ILE A 87 13.26 11.11 28.49
CA ILE A 87 12.57 12.38 28.38
C ILE A 87 11.19 12.17 27.76
N ASN A 88 10.22 12.98 28.15
CA ASN A 88 8.84 12.83 27.69
C ASN A 88 8.54 13.60 26.39
N PHE A 89 9.31 14.63 26.07
CA PHE A 89 9.03 15.52 24.94
C PHE A 89 9.59 14.97 23.59
N ALA A 90 10.46 13.97 23.60
CA ALA A 90 11.06 13.42 22.37
C ALA A 90 11.25 11.91 22.43
N PRO A 91 11.15 11.19 21.28
CA PRO A 91 11.44 9.76 21.22
C PRO A 91 12.91 9.47 21.50
N LYS A 92 13.19 8.34 22.14
CA LYS A 92 14.55 7.89 22.40
C LYS A 92 15.38 7.82 21.12
N SER A 93 16.59 8.37 21.16
CA SER A 93 17.56 8.37 20.04
C SER A 93 17.10 9.05 18.74
N LYS A 94 16.03 9.85 18.77
CA LYS A 94 15.59 10.66 17.62
C LYS A 94 15.94 12.13 17.84
N GLY A 95 16.06 12.89 16.75
CA GLY A 95 16.37 14.33 16.74
C GLY A 95 15.15 15.21 16.51
N TYR A 96 13.97 14.80 16.96
CA TYR A 96 12.73 15.56 16.85
C TYR A 96 11.82 15.29 18.06
N THR A 97 10.94 16.24 18.34
CA THR A 97 9.98 16.13 19.44
C THR A 97 8.73 15.34 19.03
N HIS A 98 7.98 14.85 20.00
CA HIS A 98 6.69 14.17 19.76
C HIS A 98 5.67 15.10 19.08
N LEU A 99 5.60 16.37 19.45
CA LEU A 99 4.72 17.38 18.84
C LEU A 99 5.06 17.57 17.36
N PHE A 100 6.36 17.68 17.04
CA PHE A 100 6.82 17.77 15.65
C PHE A 100 6.44 16.52 14.85
N ALA A 101 6.67 15.33 15.41
CA ALA A 101 6.32 14.07 14.75
C ALA A 101 4.82 13.96 14.48
N SER A 102 3.98 14.34 15.45
CA SER A 102 2.51 14.34 15.29
C SER A 102 2.07 15.27 14.14
N LYS A 103 2.68 16.44 14.03
CA LYS A 103 2.35 17.39 12.95
C LYS A 103 2.81 16.90 11.58
N VAL A 104 3.98 16.25 11.50
CA VAL A 104 4.45 15.58 10.27
C VAL A 104 3.50 14.45 9.86
N ILE A 105 3.02 13.63 10.78
CA ILE A 105 2.05 12.56 10.51
C ILE A 105 0.75 13.15 9.95
N GLU A 106 0.21 14.19 10.58
CA GLU A 106 -0.99 14.89 10.10
C GLU A 106 -0.80 15.43 8.67
N ALA A 107 0.33 16.06 8.40
CA ALA A 107 0.66 16.59 7.08
C ALA A 107 0.79 15.47 6.04
N LEU A 108 1.44 14.34 6.37
CA LEU A 108 1.56 13.17 5.49
C LEU A 108 0.20 12.56 5.12
N GLN A 109 -0.74 12.48 6.08
CA GLN A 109 -2.08 11.96 5.82
C GLN A 109 -2.84 12.80 4.79
N LYS A 110 -2.62 14.13 4.77
CA LYS A 110 -3.27 15.07 3.85
C LYS A 110 -2.56 15.18 2.49
N ILE A 111 -1.23 15.33 2.50
CA ILE A 111 -0.43 15.69 1.30
C ILE A 111 0.02 14.45 0.53
N LYS A 112 0.35 13.34 1.22
CA LYS A 112 0.81 12.05 0.65
C LYS A 112 2.09 12.14 -0.20
N VAL A 113 2.92 13.17 -0.03
CA VAL A 113 4.21 13.36 -0.71
C VAL A 113 5.24 13.79 0.32
N GLN A 114 6.21 12.92 0.61
CA GLN A 114 7.19 13.12 1.69
C GLN A 114 8.07 14.36 1.48
N SER A 115 8.52 14.64 0.25
CA SER A 115 9.33 15.83 -0.04
C SER A 115 8.56 17.12 0.22
N THR A 116 7.32 17.21 -0.23
CA THR A 116 6.47 18.38 0.00
C THR A 116 6.19 18.60 1.50
N VAL A 117 5.99 17.50 2.26
CA VAL A 117 5.86 17.60 3.73
C VAL A 117 7.16 18.06 4.36
N ALA A 118 8.33 17.59 3.87
CA ALA A 118 9.62 18.03 4.35
C ALA A 118 9.83 19.54 4.12
N ASP A 119 9.48 20.03 2.94
CA ASP A 119 9.57 21.45 2.58
C ASP A 119 8.67 22.31 3.49
N ILE A 120 7.38 21.92 3.67
CA ILE A 120 6.43 22.64 4.52
C ILE A 120 6.85 22.64 6.00
N MET A 121 7.41 21.54 6.47
CA MET A 121 7.85 21.39 7.86
C MET A 121 9.27 21.92 8.11
N ASN A 122 9.92 22.48 7.09
CA ASN A 122 11.31 22.96 7.14
C ASN A 122 12.28 21.89 7.69
N THR A 123 12.16 20.65 7.17
CA THR A 123 12.95 19.50 7.58
C THR A 123 13.45 18.70 6.38
N THR A 124 14.06 17.56 6.61
CA THR A 124 14.55 16.70 5.53
C THR A 124 13.57 15.55 5.22
N PRO A 125 13.53 15.08 3.96
CA PRO A 125 12.77 13.86 3.62
C PRO A 125 13.18 12.62 4.43
N TYR A 126 14.42 12.60 4.93
CA TYR A 126 14.93 11.56 5.82
C TYR A 126 14.19 11.57 7.17
N ILE A 127 14.03 12.73 7.79
CA ILE A 127 13.33 12.89 9.07
C ILE A 127 11.85 12.53 8.89
N VAL A 128 11.19 13.05 7.84
CA VAL A 128 9.78 12.72 7.53
C VAL A 128 9.59 11.22 7.39
N ARG A 129 10.47 10.54 6.66
CA ARG A 129 10.43 9.07 6.53
C ARG A 129 10.66 8.37 7.87
N SER A 130 11.65 8.77 8.66
CA SER A 130 11.92 8.18 9.98
C SER A 130 10.72 8.30 10.91
N ILE A 131 9.98 9.40 10.84
CA ILE A 131 8.73 9.60 11.60
C ILE A 131 7.64 8.64 11.08
N MET A 132 7.46 8.53 9.77
CA MET A 132 6.48 7.61 9.17
C MET A 132 6.76 6.15 9.55
N GLU A 133 8.04 5.71 9.48
CA GLU A 133 8.47 4.37 9.86
C GLU A 133 8.14 4.09 11.33
N ALA A 134 8.56 4.97 12.23
CA ALA A 134 8.29 4.83 13.67
C ALA A 134 6.79 4.83 14.00
N ALA A 135 5.98 5.64 13.30
CA ALA A 135 4.54 5.69 13.47
C ALA A 135 3.88 4.37 13.07
N VAL A 136 4.25 3.81 11.91
CA VAL A 136 3.72 2.53 11.42
C VAL A 136 4.12 1.38 12.35
N GLU A 137 5.38 1.30 12.74
CA GLU A 137 5.87 0.25 13.66
C GLU A 137 5.12 0.30 15.00
N LYS A 138 4.96 1.49 15.59
CA LYS A 138 4.20 1.68 16.82
C LYS A 138 2.74 1.28 16.65
N ALA A 139 2.08 1.75 15.59
CA ALA A 139 0.68 1.45 15.34
C ALA A 139 0.45 -0.06 15.08
N LEU A 140 1.37 -0.74 14.39
CA LEU A 140 1.33 -2.19 14.20
C LEU A 140 1.51 -2.94 15.51
N SER A 141 2.43 -2.51 16.40
CA SER A 141 2.61 -3.13 17.72
C SER A 141 1.38 -2.98 18.63
N GLN A 142 0.57 -1.95 18.41
CA GLN A 142 -0.65 -1.66 19.16
C GLN A 142 -1.92 -2.23 18.52
N ARG A 143 -1.86 -2.64 17.24
CA ARG A 143 -3.02 -3.12 16.48
C ARG A 143 -3.68 -4.36 17.09
N GLY A 144 -2.94 -5.13 17.88
CA GLY A 144 -3.41 -6.42 18.39
C GLY A 144 -3.51 -7.48 17.28
N GLU A 145 -4.20 -8.57 17.58
CA GLU A 145 -4.43 -9.66 16.64
C GLU A 145 -5.39 -9.26 15.53
N VAL A 146 -5.10 -9.68 14.30
CA VAL A 146 -5.98 -9.47 13.16
C VAL A 146 -7.02 -10.58 13.15
N ASN A 147 -8.19 -10.31 13.75
CA ASN A 147 -9.29 -11.25 13.84
C ASN A 147 -10.42 -10.93 12.86
N GLY A 148 -11.18 -11.96 12.46
CA GLY A 148 -12.40 -11.80 11.66
C GLY A 148 -12.16 -11.46 10.20
N LEU A 149 -11.07 -11.94 9.59
CA LEU A 149 -10.85 -11.88 8.14
C LEU A 149 -11.74 -12.94 7.46
N GLU A 150 -12.91 -12.54 6.98
CA GLU A 150 -13.85 -13.45 6.29
C GLU A 150 -13.69 -13.35 4.77
N HIS A 151 -13.60 -12.15 4.23
CA HIS A 151 -13.43 -11.91 2.81
C HIS A 151 -12.13 -11.15 2.56
N ILE A 152 -11.22 -11.78 1.85
CA ILE A 152 -9.90 -11.21 1.59
C ILE A 152 -9.61 -11.11 0.09
N SER A 153 -8.64 -10.28 -0.25
CA SER A 153 -8.02 -10.25 -1.57
C SER A 153 -6.52 -10.40 -1.48
N LEU A 154 -5.97 -11.17 -2.43
CA LEU A 154 -4.54 -11.26 -2.69
C LEU A 154 -4.25 -10.65 -4.06
N ASP A 155 -3.39 -9.64 -4.09
CA ASP A 155 -2.96 -9.00 -5.31
C ASP A 155 -1.44 -8.84 -5.36
N GLU A 156 -0.91 -8.72 -6.57
CA GLU A 156 0.52 -8.55 -6.82
C GLU A 156 0.81 -7.16 -7.36
N LYS A 157 1.80 -6.49 -6.77
CA LYS A 157 2.27 -5.18 -7.25
C LYS A 157 3.78 -5.17 -7.46
N ALA A 158 4.21 -4.70 -8.62
CA ALA A 158 5.60 -4.33 -8.83
C ALA A 158 5.86 -2.99 -8.11
N TYR A 159 6.78 -2.98 -7.14
CA TYR A 159 7.09 -1.78 -6.36
C TYR A 159 8.34 -1.02 -6.87
N THR A 160 9.11 -1.65 -7.75
CA THR A 160 10.26 -1.03 -8.43
C THR A 160 10.46 -1.63 -9.82
N LYS A 161 11.27 -0.99 -10.65
CA LYS A 161 11.68 -1.53 -11.95
C LYS A 161 12.49 -2.82 -11.76
N GLY A 162 12.44 -3.75 -12.73
CA GLY A 162 13.21 -5.00 -12.70
C GLY A 162 12.49 -6.18 -12.03
N HIS A 163 11.16 -6.25 -12.13
CA HIS A 163 10.35 -7.41 -11.71
C HIS A 163 10.43 -7.78 -10.22
N LYS A 164 10.58 -6.77 -9.34
CA LYS A 164 10.44 -6.97 -7.90
C LYS A 164 8.98 -6.77 -7.51
N TYR A 165 8.37 -7.83 -7.01
CA TYR A 165 6.95 -7.88 -6.69
C TYR A 165 6.74 -8.01 -5.19
N ALA A 166 5.59 -7.52 -4.74
CA ALA A 166 5.07 -7.76 -3.41
C ALA A 166 3.66 -8.34 -3.51
N THR A 167 3.33 -9.29 -2.65
CA THR A 167 1.97 -9.76 -2.45
C THR A 167 1.31 -8.93 -1.36
N ILE A 168 0.13 -8.43 -1.63
CA ILE A 168 -0.65 -7.57 -0.74
C ILE A 168 -1.89 -8.33 -0.29
N LEU A 169 -2.11 -8.41 1.01
CA LEU A 169 -3.32 -8.95 1.61
C LEU A 169 -4.25 -7.81 2.01
N ILE A 170 -5.47 -7.84 1.50
CA ILE A 170 -6.49 -6.82 1.71
C ILE A 170 -7.70 -7.46 2.41
N ASP A 171 -8.21 -6.83 3.45
CA ASP A 171 -9.55 -7.09 3.99
C ASP A 171 -10.57 -6.43 3.07
N SER A 172 -11.35 -7.26 2.36
CA SER A 172 -12.31 -6.80 1.36
C SER A 172 -13.58 -6.19 1.97
N ASP A 173 -13.91 -6.58 3.20
CA ASP A 173 -15.07 -6.06 3.91
C ASP A 173 -14.80 -4.66 4.44
N LYS A 174 -13.66 -4.50 5.09
CA LYS A 174 -13.25 -3.25 5.73
C LYS A 174 -12.47 -2.30 4.82
N ASP A 175 -12.12 -2.73 3.60
CA ASP A 175 -11.34 -1.97 2.60
C ASP A 175 -10.04 -1.38 3.19
N TYR A 176 -9.12 -2.25 3.60
CA TYR A 176 -7.78 -1.85 4.04
C TYR A 176 -6.72 -2.92 3.78
N VAL A 177 -5.47 -2.49 3.68
CA VAL A 177 -4.32 -3.40 3.56
C VAL A 177 -3.98 -3.97 4.93
N VAL A 178 -4.15 -5.27 5.08
CA VAL A 178 -3.86 -6.00 6.33
C VAL A 178 -2.35 -6.11 6.53
N GLU A 179 -1.66 -6.63 5.52
CA GLU A 179 -0.22 -6.85 5.53
C GLU A 179 0.31 -7.14 4.12
N MET A 180 1.61 -7.19 3.98
CA MET A 180 2.30 -7.43 2.72
C MET A 180 3.52 -8.32 2.91
N THR A 181 3.90 -9.05 1.85
CA THR A 181 5.16 -9.80 1.81
C THR A 181 5.92 -9.55 0.53
N GLU A 182 7.25 -9.60 0.59
CA GLU A 182 8.08 -9.51 -0.60
C GLU A 182 8.00 -10.79 -1.43
N GLY A 183 7.80 -10.64 -2.74
CA GLY A 183 7.67 -11.75 -3.70
C GLY A 183 6.28 -12.36 -3.74
N ARG A 184 6.16 -13.44 -4.52
CA ARG A 184 4.89 -14.12 -4.85
C ARG A 184 4.98 -15.64 -4.78
N LYS A 185 6.04 -16.17 -4.17
CA LYS A 185 6.23 -17.62 -4.00
C LYS A 185 5.40 -18.13 -2.83
N GLU A 186 4.98 -19.39 -2.86
CA GLU A 186 4.19 -20.04 -1.81
C GLU A 186 4.75 -19.80 -0.41
N LYS A 187 6.08 -19.96 -0.23
CA LYS A 187 6.74 -19.74 1.07
C LYS A 187 6.51 -18.34 1.64
N ASN A 188 6.50 -17.31 0.77
CA ASN A 188 6.32 -15.92 1.20
C ASN A 188 4.87 -15.67 1.60
N ILE A 189 3.92 -16.22 0.83
CA ILE A 189 2.50 -16.09 1.11
C ILE A 189 2.13 -16.84 2.39
N LYS A 190 2.65 -18.06 2.61
CA LYS A 190 2.49 -18.78 3.86
C LYS A 190 3.03 -17.99 5.05
N ALA A 191 4.24 -17.45 4.93
CA ALA A 191 4.84 -16.61 5.98
C ALA A 191 3.97 -15.38 6.30
N LEU A 192 3.34 -14.76 5.29
CA LEU A 192 2.39 -13.65 5.46
C LEU A 192 1.23 -14.06 6.36
N PHE A 193 0.55 -15.18 6.06
CA PHE A 193 -0.55 -15.66 6.87
C PHE A 193 -0.13 -16.10 8.28
N PHE A 194 1.01 -16.76 8.40
CA PHE A 194 1.54 -17.15 9.73
C PHE A 194 1.90 -15.95 10.60
N SER A 195 2.33 -14.84 10.01
CA SER A 195 2.64 -13.61 10.77
C SER A 195 1.41 -12.92 11.35
N LEU A 196 0.22 -13.20 10.80
CA LEU A 196 -1.05 -12.61 11.24
C LEU A 196 -1.77 -13.45 12.29
N ASN A 197 -1.47 -14.74 12.36
CA ASN A 197 -2.11 -15.68 13.27
C ASN A 197 -1.34 -15.76 14.58
N SER A 198 -1.96 -15.37 15.68
CA SER A 198 -1.58 -15.93 16.97
C SER A 198 -1.86 -17.45 16.93
N LYS A 199 -1.06 -18.23 17.65
CA LYS A 199 -1.01 -19.71 17.57
C LYS A 199 -2.36 -20.44 17.76
N GLU A 200 -3.47 -19.76 18.02
CA GLU A 200 -4.71 -20.35 18.50
C GLU A 200 -5.93 -20.24 17.59
N LYS A 201 -5.96 -19.36 16.58
CA LYS A 201 -7.14 -19.23 15.71
C LYS A 201 -6.74 -18.94 14.25
N GLN A 202 -6.93 -19.93 13.39
CA GLN A 202 -6.92 -19.69 11.95
C GLN A 202 -8.07 -18.75 11.58
N PRO A 203 -7.84 -17.70 10.75
CA PRO A 203 -8.93 -16.86 10.30
C PRO A 203 -9.96 -17.69 9.55
N LEU A 204 -11.25 -17.52 9.87
CA LEU A 204 -12.35 -18.18 9.17
C LEU A 204 -12.56 -17.51 7.81
N ILE A 205 -11.63 -17.69 6.90
CA ILE A 205 -11.72 -17.14 5.55
C ILE A 205 -12.82 -17.86 4.79
N LYS A 206 -13.83 -17.11 4.38
CA LYS A 206 -14.99 -17.61 3.59
C LYS A 206 -14.76 -17.39 2.09
N ARG A 207 -14.11 -16.30 1.70
CA ARG A 207 -13.88 -15.95 0.29
C ARG A 207 -12.52 -15.29 0.08
N VAL A 208 -11.85 -15.69 -1.01
CA VAL A 208 -10.59 -15.10 -1.43
C VAL A 208 -10.68 -14.63 -2.88
N ASN A 209 -10.56 -13.34 -3.11
CA ASN A 209 -10.40 -12.78 -4.45
C ASN A 209 -8.93 -12.77 -4.82
N MET A 210 -8.56 -13.33 -5.97
CA MET A 210 -7.17 -13.39 -6.43
C MET A 210 -7.05 -13.63 -7.94
N ASP A 211 -5.85 -13.38 -8.48
CA ASP A 211 -5.51 -13.79 -9.84
C ASP A 211 -5.40 -15.32 -9.97
N MET A 212 -5.44 -15.82 -11.19
CA MET A 212 -5.24 -17.23 -11.54
C MET A 212 -3.77 -17.66 -11.38
N TRP A 213 -3.14 -17.26 -10.28
CA TRP A 213 -1.74 -17.60 -9.98
C TRP A 213 -1.68 -18.85 -9.10
N LYS A 214 -1.14 -19.95 -9.66
CA LYS A 214 -1.12 -21.25 -9.00
C LYS A 214 -0.57 -21.24 -7.55
N PRO A 215 0.54 -20.54 -7.22
CA PRO A 215 1.02 -20.45 -5.85
C PRO A 215 0.02 -19.86 -4.86
N TYR A 216 -0.82 -18.91 -5.26
CA TYR A 216 -1.90 -18.38 -4.40
C TYR A 216 -2.91 -19.46 -4.09
N MET A 217 -3.38 -20.16 -5.15
CA MET A 217 -4.35 -21.23 -5.02
C MET A 217 -3.84 -22.35 -4.11
N ASN A 218 -2.59 -22.80 -4.29
CA ASN A 218 -1.99 -23.84 -3.45
C ASN A 218 -2.01 -23.45 -1.98
N VAL A 219 -1.56 -22.23 -1.67
CA VAL A 219 -1.53 -21.74 -0.28
C VAL A 219 -2.94 -21.63 0.31
N ILE A 220 -3.91 -21.07 -0.44
CA ILE A 220 -5.27 -20.93 0.06
C ILE A 220 -5.94 -22.28 0.26
N ASN A 221 -5.76 -23.24 -0.64
CA ASN A 221 -6.27 -24.60 -0.48
C ASN A 221 -5.69 -25.33 0.74
N GLU A 222 -4.46 -24.96 1.16
CA GLU A 222 -3.81 -25.53 2.35
C GLU A 222 -4.31 -24.88 3.64
N ILE A 223 -4.35 -23.52 3.69
CA ILE A 223 -4.64 -22.78 4.92
C ILE A 223 -6.13 -22.52 5.15
N ALA A 224 -6.94 -22.48 4.09
CA ALA A 224 -8.36 -22.21 4.14
C ALA A 224 -9.11 -23.05 3.07
N PRO A 225 -9.09 -24.41 3.15
CA PRO A 225 -9.64 -25.29 2.13
C PRO A 225 -11.16 -25.10 1.91
N GLN A 226 -11.86 -24.56 2.91
CA GLN A 226 -13.29 -24.22 2.84
C GLN A 226 -13.56 -22.89 2.10
N ALA A 227 -12.54 -22.07 1.85
CA ALA A 227 -12.73 -20.76 1.27
C ALA A 227 -13.14 -20.84 -0.20
N MET A 228 -14.13 -20.01 -0.57
CA MET A 228 -14.50 -19.81 -1.96
C MET A 228 -13.42 -18.98 -2.67
N ILE A 229 -12.72 -19.58 -3.62
CA ILE A 229 -11.80 -18.84 -4.50
C ILE A 229 -12.61 -18.14 -5.59
N VAL A 230 -12.39 -16.85 -5.77
CA VAL A 230 -13.02 -16.01 -6.80
C VAL A 230 -11.92 -15.37 -7.62
N HIS A 231 -11.89 -15.62 -8.94
CA HIS A 231 -10.89 -14.99 -9.80
C HIS A 231 -11.28 -13.55 -10.15
N ASP A 232 -10.29 -12.65 -10.07
CA ASP A 232 -10.53 -11.25 -10.37
C ASP A 232 -10.90 -11.07 -11.86
N LYS A 233 -12.08 -10.50 -12.07
CA LYS A 233 -12.62 -10.18 -13.38
C LYS A 233 -11.64 -9.39 -14.26
N PHE A 234 -10.93 -8.43 -13.68
CA PHE A 234 -9.93 -7.64 -14.42
C PHE A 234 -8.85 -8.53 -15.06
N HIS A 235 -8.34 -9.52 -14.32
CA HIS A 235 -7.32 -10.44 -14.83
C HIS A 235 -7.84 -11.37 -15.93
N LEU A 236 -9.13 -11.79 -15.86
CA LEU A 236 -9.76 -12.55 -16.93
C LEU A 236 -9.82 -11.74 -18.24
N PHE A 237 -10.34 -10.51 -18.17
CA PHE A 237 -10.43 -9.62 -19.34
C PHE A 237 -9.06 -9.19 -19.86
N LYS A 238 -8.08 -9.03 -18.98
CA LYS A 238 -6.69 -8.74 -19.36
C LYS A 238 -6.13 -9.85 -20.24
N LYS A 239 -6.31 -11.14 -19.88
CA LYS A 239 -5.86 -12.27 -20.70
C LYS A 239 -6.51 -12.30 -22.07
N LEU A 240 -7.81 -12.06 -22.17
CA LEU A 240 -8.50 -11.95 -23.45
C LEU A 240 -8.00 -10.76 -24.28
N SER A 241 -7.75 -9.62 -23.66
CA SER A 241 -7.19 -8.44 -24.32
C SER A 241 -5.76 -8.68 -24.83
N GLU A 242 -4.94 -9.41 -24.09
CA GLU A 242 -3.60 -9.84 -24.52
C GLU A 242 -3.69 -10.79 -25.72
N ALA A 243 -4.69 -11.68 -25.76
CA ALA A 243 -4.93 -12.56 -26.91
C ALA A 243 -5.34 -11.77 -28.15
N ILE A 244 -6.18 -10.73 -28.02
CA ILE A 244 -6.52 -9.83 -29.12
C ILE A 244 -5.25 -9.17 -29.71
N ASP A 245 -4.39 -8.58 -28.84
CA ASP A 245 -3.17 -7.92 -29.34
C ASP A 245 -2.16 -8.92 -29.92
N LYS A 246 -2.09 -10.13 -29.37
CA LYS A 246 -1.26 -11.22 -29.93
C LYS A 246 -1.76 -11.65 -31.32
N THR A 247 -3.07 -11.73 -31.51
CA THR A 247 -3.71 -12.02 -32.81
C THR A 247 -3.40 -10.89 -33.79
N ARG A 248 -3.66 -9.63 -33.41
CA ARG A 248 -3.37 -8.46 -34.23
C ARG A 248 -1.92 -8.41 -34.71
N ARG A 249 -0.95 -8.65 -33.81
CA ARG A 249 0.49 -8.64 -34.17
C ARG A 249 0.87 -9.71 -35.16
N LYS A 250 0.16 -10.81 -35.22
CA LYS A 250 0.36 -11.85 -36.25
C LYS A 250 -0.29 -11.44 -37.57
N GLU A 251 -1.55 -10.99 -37.49
CA GLU A 251 -2.38 -10.70 -38.66
C GLU A 251 -1.92 -9.41 -39.40
N VAL A 252 -1.27 -8.46 -38.70
CA VAL A 252 -0.73 -7.23 -39.30
C VAL A 252 0.29 -7.49 -40.43
N LYS A 253 0.91 -8.67 -40.45
CA LYS A 253 1.87 -9.06 -41.48
C LYS A 253 1.21 -9.27 -42.84
N GLU A 254 -0.07 -9.64 -42.82
CA GLU A 254 -0.88 -9.93 -44.00
C GLU A 254 -1.90 -8.81 -44.30
N ASN A 255 -2.25 -8.02 -43.24
CA ASN A 255 -3.26 -6.99 -43.28
C ASN A 255 -2.73 -5.68 -42.70
N GLU A 256 -2.10 -4.83 -43.53
CA GLU A 256 -1.49 -3.56 -43.12
C GLU A 256 -2.46 -2.61 -42.42
N GLN A 257 -3.79 -2.68 -42.71
CA GLN A 257 -4.80 -1.88 -42.04
C GLN A 257 -4.80 -2.05 -40.49
N LEU A 258 -4.24 -3.14 -39.95
CA LEU A 258 -4.08 -3.36 -38.52
C LEU A 258 -2.89 -2.61 -37.91
N LYS A 259 -2.05 -1.97 -38.76
CA LYS A 259 -0.92 -1.15 -38.29
C LYS A 259 -1.44 0.03 -37.47
N ASN A 260 -0.84 0.25 -36.30
CA ASN A 260 -1.22 1.31 -35.36
C ASN A 260 -2.66 1.20 -34.76
N GLN A 261 -3.38 0.08 -35.00
CA GLN A 261 -4.76 -0.09 -34.52
C GLN A 261 -4.85 -0.75 -33.12
N LYS A 262 -3.74 -0.87 -32.39
CA LYS A 262 -3.72 -1.50 -31.06
C LYS A 262 -4.81 -0.95 -30.13
N TYR A 263 -4.91 0.37 -30.02
CA TYR A 263 -5.91 1.00 -29.13
C TYR A 263 -7.33 0.92 -29.67
N THR A 264 -7.53 0.85 -30.97
CA THR A 264 -8.83 0.60 -31.59
C THR A 264 -9.42 -0.74 -31.18
N VAL A 265 -8.58 -1.80 -31.24
CA VAL A 265 -9.04 -3.17 -30.93
C VAL A 265 -9.02 -3.51 -29.45
N LEU A 266 -8.31 -2.78 -28.60
CA LEU A 266 -8.31 -3.02 -27.14
C LEU A 266 -9.38 -2.25 -26.40
N LYS A 267 -9.86 -1.11 -26.94
CA LYS A 267 -10.93 -0.33 -26.33
C LYS A 267 -12.27 -1.06 -26.39
N ASN A 268 -13.12 -0.78 -25.42
CA ASN A 268 -14.54 -1.08 -25.52
C ASN A 268 -15.17 -0.18 -26.57
N GLN A 269 -16.31 -0.61 -27.10
CA GLN A 269 -17.00 0.13 -28.19
C GLN A 269 -17.30 1.57 -27.80
N GLU A 270 -17.85 1.79 -26.60
CA GLU A 270 -18.23 3.10 -26.05
C GLU A 270 -17.06 4.08 -25.89
N ASN A 271 -15.84 3.57 -25.86
CA ASN A 271 -14.61 4.37 -25.66
C ASN A 271 -13.84 4.63 -26.97
N ARG A 272 -14.37 4.18 -28.12
CA ARG A 272 -13.75 4.44 -29.42
C ARG A 272 -14.12 5.84 -29.91
N THR A 273 -13.16 6.50 -30.59
CA THR A 273 -13.48 7.68 -31.41
C THR A 273 -14.24 7.26 -32.67
N GLU A 274 -14.92 8.18 -33.31
CA GLU A 274 -15.64 7.90 -34.57
C GLU A 274 -14.72 7.23 -35.64
N GLN A 275 -13.48 7.72 -35.78
CA GLN A 275 -12.52 7.16 -36.70
C GLN A 275 -12.11 5.73 -36.29
N GLN A 276 -11.91 5.49 -35.01
CA GLN A 276 -11.62 4.13 -34.50
C GLN A 276 -12.80 3.19 -34.72
N GLN A 277 -14.02 3.67 -34.57
CA GLN A 277 -15.22 2.88 -34.80
C GLN A 277 -15.34 2.51 -36.30
N LYS A 278 -15.16 3.46 -37.23
CA LYS A 278 -15.12 3.18 -38.67
C LYS A 278 -14.06 2.17 -39.08
N ASN A 279 -12.84 2.33 -38.54
CA ASN A 279 -11.75 1.39 -38.77
C ASN A 279 -12.10 -0.02 -38.27
N PHE A 280 -12.74 -0.12 -37.11
CA PHE A 280 -13.14 -1.41 -36.55
C PHE A 280 -14.26 -2.07 -37.34
N GLU A 281 -15.25 -1.31 -37.81
CA GLU A 281 -16.31 -1.80 -38.69
C GLU A 281 -15.77 -2.34 -40.01
N GLN A 282 -14.72 -1.71 -40.55
CA GLN A 282 -14.03 -2.24 -41.72
C GLN A 282 -13.35 -3.58 -41.42
N MET A 283 -12.67 -3.72 -40.26
CA MET A 283 -12.07 -4.99 -39.84
C MET A 283 -13.11 -6.12 -39.69
N LEU A 284 -14.33 -5.79 -39.26
CA LEU A 284 -15.44 -6.75 -39.20
C LEU A 284 -15.91 -7.16 -40.59
N LYS A 285 -16.06 -6.20 -41.52
CA LYS A 285 -16.44 -6.49 -42.94
C LYS A 285 -15.41 -7.35 -43.61
N ASP A 286 -14.13 -7.13 -43.34
CA ASP A 286 -13.01 -7.89 -43.89
C ASP A 286 -12.78 -9.22 -43.15
N ASN A 287 -13.67 -9.55 -42.20
CA ASN A 287 -13.66 -10.81 -41.45
C ASN A 287 -12.33 -11.13 -40.76
N LEU A 288 -11.63 -10.08 -40.25
CA LEU A 288 -10.32 -10.23 -39.62
C LEU A 288 -10.39 -11.00 -38.31
N LEU A 289 -9.41 -11.86 -38.05
CA LEU A 289 -9.29 -12.66 -36.81
C LEU A 289 -9.19 -11.76 -35.58
N THR A 290 -8.53 -10.60 -35.71
CA THR A 290 -8.45 -9.59 -34.63
C THR A 290 -9.82 -9.08 -34.22
N ALA A 291 -10.72 -8.79 -35.18
CA ALA A 291 -12.07 -8.35 -34.90
C ALA A 291 -12.92 -9.47 -34.25
N LYS A 292 -12.76 -10.71 -34.72
CA LYS A 292 -13.40 -11.89 -34.09
C LYS A 292 -12.91 -12.13 -32.65
N ALA A 293 -11.61 -11.99 -32.40
CA ALA A 293 -11.06 -12.11 -31.05
C ALA A 293 -11.65 -11.05 -30.10
N TRP A 294 -11.88 -9.83 -30.61
CA TRP A 294 -12.56 -8.79 -29.85
C TRP A 294 -14.02 -9.16 -29.55
N GLN A 295 -14.77 -9.69 -30.52
CA GLN A 295 -16.16 -10.16 -30.31
C GLN A 295 -16.22 -11.27 -29.25
N ILE A 296 -15.26 -12.20 -29.25
CA ILE A 296 -15.17 -13.26 -28.24
C ILE A 296 -15.01 -12.65 -26.83
N ARG A 297 -14.17 -11.62 -26.67
CA ARG A 297 -14.03 -10.91 -25.40
C ARG A 297 -15.32 -10.20 -24.97
N GLU A 298 -16.01 -9.53 -25.90
CA GLU A 298 -17.29 -8.86 -25.59
C GLU A 298 -18.37 -9.89 -25.23
N ASN A 299 -18.45 -11.01 -25.96
CA ASN A 299 -19.38 -12.09 -25.62
C ASN A 299 -19.08 -12.68 -24.22
N PHE A 300 -17.80 -12.76 -23.81
CA PHE A 300 -17.45 -13.16 -22.45
C PHE A 300 -17.97 -12.19 -21.39
N LYS A 301 -18.15 -10.91 -21.72
CA LYS A 301 -18.70 -9.88 -20.84
C LYS A 301 -20.14 -10.18 -20.42
N TYR A 302 -20.92 -10.76 -21.33
CA TYR A 302 -22.33 -11.12 -21.06
C TYR A 302 -22.46 -12.22 -20.02
N LEU A 303 -21.47 -13.11 -19.86
CA LEU A 303 -21.50 -14.14 -18.82
C LEU A 303 -21.62 -13.53 -17.41
N PHE A 304 -21.09 -12.34 -17.19
CA PHE A 304 -21.20 -11.64 -15.91
C PHE A 304 -22.56 -10.93 -15.68
N GLN A 305 -23.48 -11.06 -16.60
CA GLN A 305 -24.88 -10.58 -16.48
C GLN A 305 -25.86 -11.74 -16.24
N ILE A 306 -25.37 -12.98 -16.27
CA ILE A 306 -26.13 -14.20 -16.12
C ILE A 306 -26.09 -14.64 -14.66
N ASN A 307 -27.24 -15.06 -14.11
CA ASN A 307 -27.36 -15.52 -12.73
C ASN A 307 -27.59 -17.04 -12.64
N GLU A 308 -28.03 -17.68 -13.71
CA GLU A 308 -28.39 -19.09 -13.76
C GLU A 308 -27.66 -19.80 -14.89
N GLU A 309 -27.49 -21.11 -14.78
CA GLU A 309 -26.89 -21.96 -15.82
C GLU A 309 -25.52 -21.47 -16.34
N VAL A 310 -24.70 -20.90 -15.45
CA VAL A 310 -23.40 -20.27 -15.78
C VAL A 310 -22.51 -21.22 -16.56
N GLU A 311 -22.47 -22.50 -16.18
CA GLU A 311 -21.66 -23.52 -16.84
C GLU A 311 -22.11 -23.77 -18.29
N MET A 312 -23.41 -23.86 -18.53
CA MET A 312 -23.96 -24.02 -19.87
C MET A 312 -23.60 -22.83 -20.76
N HIS A 313 -23.82 -21.63 -20.28
CA HIS A 313 -23.48 -20.39 -21.03
C HIS A 313 -21.98 -20.24 -21.29
N TYR A 314 -21.15 -20.62 -20.32
CA TYR A 314 -19.70 -20.66 -20.52
C TYR A 314 -19.30 -21.66 -21.62
N ASN A 315 -19.88 -22.84 -21.62
CA ASN A 315 -19.62 -23.88 -22.64
C ASN A 315 -20.05 -23.42 -24.04
N LEU A 316 -21.21 -22.80 -24.19
CA LEU A 316 -21.64 -22.20 -25.45
C LEU A 316 -20.69 -21.09 -25.94
N TRP A 317 -20.26 -20.19 -25.02
CA TRP A 317 -19.23 -19.19 -25.33
C TRP A 317 -17.92 -19.83 -25.78
N LYS A 318 -17.46 -20.84 -25.07
CA LYS A 318 -16.24 -21.59 -25.35
C LYS A 318 -16.27 -22.26 -26.72
N GLU A 319 -17.34 -22.97 -27.04
CA GLU A 319 -17.54 -23.64 -28.34
C GLU A 319 -17.49 -22.62 -29.49
N ASN A 320 -18.21 -21.52 -29.35
CA ASN A 320 -18.18 -20.42 -30.30
C ASN A 320 -16.76 -19.85 -30.46
N ALA A 321 -16.03 -19.62 -29.36
CA ALA A 321 -14.69 -19.08 -29.39
C ALA A 321 -13.68 -20.04 -30.07
N ILE A 322 -13.78 -21.35 -29.82
CA ILE A 322 -12.93 -22.38 -30.42
C ILE A 322 -13.21 -22.49 -31.94
N SER A 323 -14.48 -22.40 -32.36
CA SER A 323 -14.87 -22.49 -33.79
C SER A 323 -14.18 -21.42 -34.64
N GLN A 324 -13.79 -20.27 -34.06
CA GLN A 324 -13.07 -19.23 -34.78
C GLN A 324 -11.58 -19.56 -35.04
N SER A 325 -11.05 -20.67 -34.51
CA SER A 325 -9.70 -21.17 -34.72
C SER A 325 -8.57 -20.16 -34.44
N ILE A 326 -8.74 -19.29 -33.45
CA ILE A 326 -7.78 -18.26 -33.06
C ILE A 326 -6.84 -18.81 -32.00
N ASN A 327 -5.62 -19.16 -32.36
CA ASN A 327 -4.65 -19.82 -31.46
C ASN A 327 -4.45 -19.08 -30.13
N ALA A 328 -4.35 -17.74 -30.15
CA ALA A 328 -4.12 -16.96 -28.94
C ALA A 328 -5.34 -17.01 -27.99
N VAL A 329 -6.55 -17.06 -28.51
CA VAL A 329 -7.78 -17.23 -27.74
C VAL A 329 -7.86 -18.66 -27.17
N ASN A 330 -7.53 -19.67 -27.97
CA ASN A 330 -7.53 -21.07 -27.52
C ASN A 330 -6.54 -21.31 -26.37
N GLU A 331 -5.39 -20.61 -26.33
CA GLU A 331 -4.46 -20.63 -25.18
C GLU A 331 -5.10 -20.04 -23.91
N VAL A 332 -5.91 -18.97 -24.04
CA VAL A 332 -6.64 -18.39 -22.90
C VAL A 332 -7.72 -19.36 -22.41
N ILE A 333 -8.48 -19.99 -23.34
CA ILE A 333 -9.52 -20.98 -22.98
C ILE A 333 -8.91 -22.14 -22.19
N LYS A 334 -7.77 -22.68 -22.63
CA LYS A 334 -7.04 -23.73 -21.89
C LYS A 334 -6.66 -23.27 -20.48
N THR A 335 -6.27 -22.00 -20.34
CA THR A 335 -6.01 -21.43 -19.00
C THR A 335 -7.28 -21.35 -18.17
N PHE A 336 -8.39 -20.90 -18.76
CA PHE A 336 -9.68 -20.79 -18.07
C PHE A 336 -10.22 -22.15 -17.63
N ASP A 337 -10.08 -23.17 -18.46
CA ASP A 337 -10.49 -24.55 -18.14
C ASP A 337 -9.81 -25.08 -16.87
N ASN A 338 -8.56 -24.70 -16.62
CA ASN A 338 -7.85 -25.06 -15.38
C ASN A 338 -8.30 -24.25 -14.14
N HIS A 339 -9.17 -23.25 -14.32
CA HIS A 339 -9.59 -22.33 -13.29
C HIS A 339 -11.12 -22.13 -13.20
N LEU A 340 -11.90 -23.07 -13.81
CA LEU A 340 -13.36 -22.93 -13.99
C LEU A 340 -14.10 -22.60 -12.71
N LYS A 341 -13.83 -23.32 -11.62
CA LYS A 341 -14.52 -23.11 -10.33
C LYS A 341 -14.40 -21.65 -9.86
N GLY A 342 -13.20 -21.07 -9.94
CA GLY A 342 -12.98 -19.67 -9.53
C GLY A 342 -13.58 -18.66 -10.51
N ILE A 343 -13.67 -19.00 -11.81
CA ILE A 343 -14.32 -18.17 -12.83
C ILE A 343 -15.83 -18.21 -12.63
N PHE A 344 -16.45 -19.38 -12.41
CA PHE A 344 -17.88 -19.50 -12.14
C PHE A 344 -18.24 -18.76 -10.86
N ASN A 345 -17.43 -18.89 -9.80
CA ASN A 345 -17.61 -18.12 -8.59
C ASN A 345 -17.56 -16.60 -8.86
N ALA A 346 -16.67 -16.13 -9.76
CA ALA A 346 -16.61 -14.71 -10.13
C ALA A 346 -17.86 -14.22 -10.87
N ILE A 347 -18.43 -15.08 -11.72
CA ILE A 347 -19.67 -14.79 -12.46
C ILE A 347 -20.86 -14.76 -11.49
N THR A 348 -21.02 -15.80 -10.66
CA THR A 348 -22.20 -15.96 -9.78
C THR A 348 -22.22 -14.97 -8.61
N THR A 349 -21.04 -14.68 -8.02
CA THR A 349 -21.00 -13.74 -6.87
C THR A 349 -21.18 -12.30 -7.28
N GLN A 350 -21.01 -11.97 -8.59
CA GLN A 350 -21.06 -10.60 -9.13
C GLN A 350 -20.34 -9.59 -8.22
N THR A 351 -19.34 -10.08 -7.49
CA THR A 351 -18.56 -9.22 -6.58
C THR A 351 -18.01 -8.07 -7.37
N SER A 352 -18.47 -6.87 -7.04
CA SER A 352 -18.04 -5.67 -7.71
C SER A 352 -16.52 -5.56 -7.57
N SER A 353 -15.81 -5.74 -8.66
CA SER A 353 -14.38 -5.44 -8.76
C SER A 353 -14.07 -3.98 -8.37
N ALA A 354 -15.13 -3.14 -8.33
CA ALA A 354 -15.01 -1.71 -8.08
C ALA A 354 -14.28 -1.36 -6.77
N LYS A 355 -14.51 -2.08 -5.66
CA LYS A 355 -13.76 -1.84 -4.41
C LYS A 355 -12.29 -2.25 -4.55
N HIS A 356 -12.02 -3.39 -5.20
CA HIS A 356 -10.66 -3.88 -5.44
C HIS A 356 -9.92 -3.02 -6.45
N GLU A 357 -10.56 -2.65 -7.55
CA GLU A 357 -10.01 -1.74 -8.55
C GLU A 357 -9.67 -0.39 -7.93
N ASN A 358 -10.51 0.12 -7.02
CA ASN A 358 -10.26 1.36 -6.28
C ASN A 358 -9.01 1.24 -5.40
N MET A 359 -8.88 0.20 -4.56
CA MET A 359 -7.69 -0.01 -3.72
C MET A 359 -6.44 -0.18 -4.58
N ASN A 360 -6.51 -0.98 -5.63
CA ASN A 360 -5.43 -1.19 -6.58
C ASN A 360 -5.01 0.09 -7.29
N GLY A 361 -5.96 0.91 -7.70
CA GLY A 361 -5.72 2.23 -8.30
C GLY A 361 -5.06 3.20 -7.32
N ARG A 362 -5.50 3.21 -6.06
CA ARG A 362 -4.92 4.04 -4.98
C ARG A 362 -3.47 3.63 -4.68
N ILE A 363 -3.18 2.33 -4.58
CA ILE A 363 -1.82 1.81 -4.39
C ILE A 363 -0.95 2.19 -5.58
N GLN A 364 -1.44 1.99 -6.80
CA GLN A 364 -0.71 2.35 -8.03
C GLN A 364 -0.41 3.85 -8.10
N SER A 365 -1.32 4.70 -7.64
CA SER A 365 -1.10 6.15 -7.54
C SER A 365 0.04 6.50 -6.59
N VAL A 366 0.17 5.80 -5.45
CA VAL A 366 1.30 5.99 -4.52
C VAL A 366 2.61 5.55 -5.16
N ILE A 367 2.64 4.39 -5.84
CA ILE A 367 3.83 3.91 -6.55
C ILE A 367 4.26 4.90 -7.63
N ALA A 368 3.32 5.42 -8.42
CA ALA A 368 3.58 6.38 -9.50
C ALA A 368 4.13 7.71 -8.96
N LYS A 369 3.53 8.26 -7.89
CA LYS A 369 4.00 9.49 -7.24
C LYS A 369 5.40 9.35 -6.64
N ALA A 370 5.71 8.18 -6.07
CA ALA A 370 7.03 7.88 -5.54
C ALA A 370 8.07 7.54 -6.63
N ARG A 371 7.65 7.41 -7.91
CA ARG A 371 8.49 6.92 -9.02
C ARG A 371 9.11 5.53 -8.74
N GLY A 372 8.41 4.71 -7.95
CA GLY A 372 8.88 3.43 -7.44
C GLY A 372 9.56 3.55 -6.07
N PHE A 373 9.83 2.41 -5.47
CA PHE A 373 10.45 2.31 -4.14
C PHE A 373 11.80 1.61 -4.20
N LEU A 374 12.76 2.07 -3.42
CA LEU A 374 14.12 1.54 -3.41
C LEU A 374 14.17 0.08 -2.93
N ASN A 375 13.36 -0.25 -1.92
CA ASN A 375 13.26 -1.58 -1.34
C ASN A 375 11.84 -1.87 -0.85
N PHE A 376 11.61 -3.13 -0.48
CA PHE A 376 10.32 -3.61 -0.02
C PHE A 376 9.87 -2.92 1.29
N ASP A 377 10.76 -2.71 2.25
CA ASP A 377 10.39 -2.13 3.55
C ASP A 377 9.81 -0.72 3.40
N ARG A 378 10.45 0.11 2.56
CA ARG A 378 9.92 1.45 2.25
C ARG A 378 8.55 1.38 1.57
N PHE A 379 8.36 0.44 0.67
CA PHE A 379 7.07 0.22 0.01
C PHE A 379 6.03 -0.19 1.04
N ARG A 380 6.31 -1.21 1.85
CA ARG A 380 5.43 -1.72 2.90
C ARG A 380 5.00 -0.62 3.87
N ILE A 381 5.94 0.14 4.41
CA ILE A 381 5.66 1.25 5.33
C ILE A 381 4.72 2.29 4.68
N ASN A 382 4.98 2.69 3.44
CA ASN A 382 4.11 3.66 2.76
C ASN A 382 2.70 3.11 2.54
N ILE A 383 2.56 1.87 2.10
CA ILE A 383 1.24 1.27 1.85
C ILE A 383 0.47 1.10 3.15
N LEU A 384 1.09 0.59 4.21
CA LEU A 384 0.45 0.44 5.51
C LEU A 384 0.10 1.79 6.14
N PHE A 385 0.93 2.81 5.99
CA PHE A 385 0.63 4.16 6.48
C PHE A 385 -0.64 4.74 5.85
N TYR A 386 -0.80 4.62 4.53
CA TYR A 386 -1.93 5.23 3.82
C TYR A 386 -3.17 4.34 3.74
N PHE A 387 -3.00 3.02 3.77
CA PHE A 387 -4.08 2.07 3.50
C PHE A 387 -4.26 0.99 4.55
N GLY A 388 -3.42 0.96 5.58
CA GLY A 388 -3.51 -0.03 6.67
C GLY A 388 -4.55 0.28 7.73
N LYS A 389 -5.26 1.42 7.65
CA LYS A 389 -6.19 1.93 8.69
C LYS A 389 -5.58 1.87 10.09
N LEU A 390 -4.28 2.14 10.18
CA LEU A 390 -3.55 2.17 11.43
C LEU A 390 -3.95 3.40 12.26
N ASN A 391 -4.04 3.21 13.57
CA ASN A 391 -4.29 4.31 14.47
C ASN A 391 -2.97 5.05 14.76
N PHE A 392 -2.88 6.28 14.30
CA PHE A 392 -1.76 7.20 14.58
C PHE A 392 -2.18 8.24 15.63
N GLU A 393 -2.90 7.82 16.67
CA GLU A 393 -3.20 8.76 17.76
C GLU A 393 -1.95 9.51 18.18
N PRO A 394 -2.07 10.83 18.43
CA PRO A 394 -0.92 11.62 18.85
C PRO A 394 -0.27 10.91 20.03
N LEU A 395 1.05 10.88 19.99
CA LEU A 395 1.84 10.35 21.09
C LEU A 395 1.40 11.11 22.34
N LYS A 396 0.53 10.49 23.16
CA LYS A 396 0.12 11.07 24.43
C LYS A 396 1.38 11.24 25.26
N PHE A 397 1.60 12.46 25.67
CA PHE A 397 2.69 12.89 26.53
C PHE A 397 2.44 12.41 27.96
#